data_75f33b545779dd7e1be7e546188993e4
#
_entry.id   75f33b545779dd7e1be7e546188993e4
#
_cell.length_a   1.000
_cell.length_b   1.000
_cell.length_c   1.000
_cell.angle_alpha   90.00
_cell.angle_beta   90.00
_cell.angle_gamma   90.00
#
_symmetry.space_group_name_H-M   'P 1'
#
loop_
_entity.id
_entity.type
_entity.pdbx_description
1 polymer ?
#
loop_
_entity_poly.entity_id
_entity_poly.type
_entity_poly.pdbx_seq_one_letter_code
_entity_poly.pdbx_strand_id
1 'polypeptide(L)'
;PETRGCRNLSGFFIGLQRRGRKTDRGNHMTLLAPDAKPRWRSFLEDVVSDEVQRIVSGQTDHLELKFHQLQAFDPDFADILLLQPDHILREGSNALRTYCMEMGFQQQSDPFIRVSNLPLDSRRVLRNVGHADVQRLISSEVIATKVSEIKPRIHRAVFQCSCDYETEIMQRDHTELEEPLQCGGCGERKGRVKFTLVKEKCSLVDNQKIEIQEIPERVPSGAQPSSGMVILEGDLVNRVLPGTRIIANMVPQMHSERKGTRKTPLFEIFYNMVSMETETEPFTAVSYTHLRAHETTPH
;
A
#
# COMPACT_ATOMS: atom_id res chain seq x y z
N PRO A 1 -1.82 -1.07 73.76
CA PRO A 1 -0.74 -0.33 74.35
C PRO A 1 0.60 -0.70 73.72
N GLU A 2 1.34 0.33 73.38
CA GLU A 2 2.78 0.46 73.39
C GLU A 2 3.59 -0.23 72.30
N THR A 3 4.06 0.53 71.36
CA THR A 3 5.22 1.46 71.27
C THR A 3 6.58 0.81 71.13
N ARG A 4 7.36 1.48 70.28
CA ARG A 4 8.85 1.51 70.19
C ARG A 4 9.39 0.48 69.18
N GLY A 5 10.21 0.80 68.21
CA GLY A 5 11.05 1.98 67.99
C GLY A 5 12.44 1.52 67.57
N CYS A 6 13.04 2.25 66.63
CA CYS A 6 14.48 2.30 66.37
C CYS A 6 15.07 1.13 65.51
N ARG A 7 16.02 1.31 64.67
CA ARG A 7 16.99 2.36 64.23
C ARG A 7 17.70 1.89 62.95
N ASN A 8 18.12 2.83 62.16
CA ASN A 8 19.08 2.74 61.06
C ASN A 8 20.27 1.81 61.29
N LEU A 9 20.67 1.13 60.22
CA LEU A 9 22.11 0.93 59.92
C LEU A 9 22.32 0.91 58.42
N SER A 10 23.11 1.86 57.99
CA SER A 10 23.73 2.05 56.73
C SER A 10 24.62 0.88 56.32
N GLY A 11 24.55 0.45 55.08
CA GLY A 11 25.46 -0.51 54.49
C GLY A 11 25.55 -0.36 52.98
N PHE A 12 26.64 0.23 52.56
CA PHE A 12 27.10 0.34 51.16
C PHE A 12 27.03 -1.00 50.44
N PHE A 13 26.33 -1.02 49.29
CA PHE A 13 26.61 -1.99 48.22
C PHE A 13 26.58 -1.30 46.88
N ILE A 14 27.74 -1.29 46.23
CA ILE A 14 28.01 -0.83 44.89
C ILE A 14 27.25 -1.73 43.93
N GLY A 15 26.32 -1.14 43.17
CA GLY A 15 25.46 -1.86 42.27
C GLY A 15 25.93 -1.83 40.82
N LEU A 16 25.78 -2.91 40.20
CA LEU A 16 25.80 -3.07 38.76
C LEU A 16 24.44 -2.67 38.19
N GLN A 17 24.41 -1.58 37.45
CA GLN A 17 23.25 -1.20 36.64
C GLN A 17 23.12 -2.18 35.47
N ARG A 18 22.26 -3.16 35.62
CA ARG A 18 21.66 -3.85 34.47
C ARG A 18 20.64 -2.92 33.83
N ARG A 19 20.97 -2.38 32.66
CA ARG A 19 20.00 -1.73 31.76
C ARG A 19 18.96 -2.77 31.37
N GLY A 20 17.87 -2.83 32.09
CA GLY A 20 16.67 -3.53 31.67
C GLY A 20 16.05 -2.77 30.49
N ARG A 21 15.98 -3.42 29.32
CA ARG A 21 15.12 -2.98 28.21
C ARG A 21 13.69 -2.94 28.77
N LYS A 22 13.15 -1.76 28.99
CA LYS A 22 11.71 -1.57 29.15
C LYS A 22 11.08 -1.92 27.80
N THR A 23 10.36 -3.02 27.76
CA THR A 23 9.40 -3.30 26.70
C THR A 23 8.28 -2.28 26.87
N ASP A 24 8.28 -1.28 26.04
CA ASP A 24 7.21 -0.30 25.93
C ASP A 24 6.00 -0.99 25.29
N ARG A 25 5.10 -1.46 26.16
CA ARG A 25 3.77 -1.92 25.76
C ARG A 25 2.85 -0.71 25.73
N GLY A 26 2.43 -0.35 24.50
CA GLY A 26 1.18 0.35 24.28
C GLY A 26 1.23 1.86 24.40
N ASN A 27 1.68 2.52 23.37
CA ASN A 27 1.10 3.77 22.92
C ASN A 27 1.21 3.79 21.39
N HIS A 28 0.15 3.39 20.68
CA HIS A 28 -0.04 3.77 19.30
C HIS A 28 -0.31 5.28 19.26
N MET A 29 0.70 6.05 19.58
CA MET A 29 0.76 7.44 19.21
C MET A 29 0.96 7.43 17.69
N THR A 30 -0.10 7.80 16.97
CA THR A 30 -0.06 8.09 15.55
C THR A 30 1.02 9.15 15.36
N LEU A 31 2.23 8.74 15.02
CA LEU A 31 3.28 9.61 14.54
C LEU A 31 2.81 10.09 13.15
N LEU A 32 1.90 11.07 13.16
CA LEU A 32 1.64 11.87 11.98
C LEU A 32 2.99 12.49 11.66
N ALA A 33 3.56 12.14 10.51
CA ALA A 33 4.72 12.84 9.97
C ALA A 33 4.20 14.18 9.42
N PRO A 34 4.18 15.27 10.21
CA PRO A 34 3.63 16.56 9.79
C PRO A 34 4.38 17.14 8.58
N ASP A 35 5.59 16.63 8.31
CA ASP A 35 6.50 17.12 7.29
C ASP A 35 6.66 16.18 6.09
N ALA A 36 5.69 15.31 5.81
CA ALA A 36 5.79 14.36 4.70
C ALA A 36 5.91 15.06 3.33
N LYS A 37 5.12 16.11 3.09
CA LYS A 37 5.14 16.86 1.82
C LYS A 37 6.50 17.50 1.51
N PRO A 38 7.12 18.29 2.40
CA PRO A 38 8.42 18.88 2.12
C PRO A 38 9.52 17.83 1.96
N ARG A 39 9.50 16.73 2.72
CA ARG A 39 10.46 15.63 2.55
C ARG A 39 10.32 14.96 1.18
N TRP A 40 9.09 14.68 0.76
CA TRP A 40 8.84 14.18 -0.59
C TRP A 40 9.32 15.17 -1.65
N ARG A 41 9.06 16.46 -1.48
CA ARG A 41 9.49 17.49 -2.44
C ARG A 41 11.01 17.47 -2.64
N SER A 42 11.77 17.51 -1.54
CA SER A 42 13.24 17.46 -1.60
C SER A 42 13.73 16.16 -2.25
N PHE A 43 13.11 15.01 -1.91
CA PHE A 43 13.46 13.73 -2.52
C PHE A 43 13.20 13.70 -4.03
N LEU A 44 12.05 14.23 -4.47
CA LEU A 44 11.69 14.29 -5.90
C LEU A 44 12.64 15.18 -6.70
N GLU A 45 13.11 16.28 -6.11
CA GLU A 45 14.04 17.20 -6.75
C GLU A 45 15.48 16.66 -6.79
N ASP A 46 15.94 16.09 -5.68
CA ASP A 46 17.36 15.74 -5.49
C ASP A 46 17.70 14.34 -6.02
N VAL A 47 16.77 13.38 -5.97
CA VAL A 47 17.07 11.97 -6.21
C VAL A 47 16.44 11.42 -7.49
N VAL A 48 15.18 11.79 -7.78
CA VAL A 48 14.39 11.17 -8.85
C VAL A 48 13.88 12.15 -9.91
N SER A 49 14.58 13.26 -10.10
CA SER A 49 14.20 14.29 -11.08
C SER A 49 14.08 13.76 -12.51
N ASP A 50 14.92 12.80 -12.91
CA ASP A 50 14.90 12.20 -14.24
C ASP A 50 13.66 11.34 -14.46
N GLU A 51 13.26 10.57 -13.42
CA GLU A 51 12.03 9.78 -13.46
C GLU A 51 10.78 10.67 -13.51
N VAL A 52 10.78 11.79 -12.79
CA VAL A 52 9.70 12.79 -12.87
C VAL A 52 9.60 13.39 -14.27
N GLN A 53 10.71 13.67 -14.94
CA GLN A 53 10.70 14.14 -16.33
C GLN A 53 10.06 13.13 -17.30
N ARG A 54 10.21 11.84 -17.07
CA ARG A 54 9.53 10.80 -17.87
C ARG A 54 8.01 10.85 -17.69
N ILE A 55 7.54 11.14 -16.48
CA ILE A 55 6.11 11.34 -16.21
C ILE A 55 5.61 12.59 -16.93
N VAL A 56 6.33 13.71 -16.81
CA VAL A 56 5.96 14.98 -17.45
C VAL A 56 5.93 14.85 -18.97
N SER A 57 6.85 14.06 -19.58
CA SER A 57 6.89 13.77 -21.00
C SER A 57 5.81 12.76 -21.47
N GLY A 58 5.03 12.18 -20.56
CA GLY A 58 3.99 11.20 -20.85
C GLY A 58 4.50 9.80 -21.21
N GLN A 59 5.76 9.49 -20.88
CA GLN A 59 6.34 8.16 -21.08
C GLN A 59 5.86 7.14 -20.05
N THR A 60 5.60 7.59 -18.82
CA THR A 60 5.08 6.77 -17.73
C THR A 60 4.01 7.56 -16.97
N ASP A 61 3.09 6.85 -16.30
CA ASP A 61 2.04 7.40 -15.44
C ASP A 61 2.31 7.16 -13.94
N HIS A 62 3.48 6.60 -13.63
CA HIS A 62 3.90 6.29 -12.27
C HIS A 62 5.39 6.55 -12.05
N LEU A 63 5.74 6.81 -10.80
CA LEU A 63 7.11 6.89 -10.31
C LEU A 63 7.53 5.56 -9.72
N GLU A 64 8.53 4.91 -10.30
CA GLU A 64 9.13 3.71 -9.72
C GLU A 64 10.27 4.11 -8.78
N LEU A 65 10.14 3.74 -7.51
CA LEU A 65 11.07 4.04 -6.43
C LEU A 65 11.60 2.76 -5.82
N LYS A 66 12.91 2.61 -5.75
CA LYS A 66 13.55 1.54 -4.98
C LYS A 66 13.71 1.97 -3.53
N PHE A 67 13.25 1.14 -2.58
CA PHE A 67 13.25 1.49 -1.15
C PHE A 67 14.61 1.99 -0.64
N HIS A 68 15.71 1.38 -1.10
CA HIS A 68 17.06 1.79 -0.67
C HIS A 68 17.42 3.23 -1.09
N GLN A 69 16.82 3.80 -2.15
CA GLN A 69 17.05 5.19 -2.56
C GLN A 69 16.47 6.14 -1.52
N LEU A 70 15.25 5.86 -1.04
CA LEU A 70 14.62 6.62 0.02
C LEU A 70 15.37 6.45 1.36
N GLN A 71 15.81 5.22 1.66
CA GLN A 71 16.57 4.91 2.87
C GLN A 71 17.94 5.61 2.90
N ALA A 72 18.60 5.74 1.74
CA ALA A 72 19.87 6.46 1.64
C ALA A 72 19.69 7.98 1.78
N PHE A 73 18.54 8.51 1.34
CA PHE A 73 18.24 9.94 1.44
C PHE A 73 17.77 10.34 2.86
N ASP A 74 16.80 9.63 3.41
CA ASP A 74 16.23 9.89 4.73
C ASP A 74 15.82 8.55 5.38
N PRO A 75 16.67 7.94 6.23
CA PRO A 75 16.38 6.66 6.87
C PRO A 75 15.12 6.67 7.74
N ASP A 76 14.91 7.74 8.52
CA ASP A 76 13.74 7.86 9.40
C ASP A 76 12.44 7.94 8.59
N PHE A 77 12.49 8.62 7.44
CA PHE A 77 11.34 8.73 6.56
C PHE A 77 11.02 7.41 5.86
N ALA A 78 12.04 6.65 5.48
CA ALA A 78 11.88 5.30 4.94
C ALA A 78 11.24 4.34 5.96
N ASP A 79 11.62 4.41 7.24
CA ASP A 79 11.01 3.62 8.30
C ASP A 79 9.54 4.01 8.53
N ILE A 80 9.21 5.30 8.47
CA ILE A 80 7.83 5.78 8.57
C ILE A 80 6.99 5.27 7.38
N LEU A 81 7.56 5.22 6.18
CA LEU A 81 6.88 4.65 5.00
C LEU A 81 6.47 3.19 5.24
N LEU A 82 7.32 2.38 5.86
CA LEU A 82 6.97 0.98 6.18
C LEU A 82 5.85 0.87 7.21
N LEU A 83 5.78 1.81 8.16
CA LEU A 83 4.81 1.80 9.25
C LEU A 83 3.47 2.44 8.89
N GLN A 84 3.46 3.44 8.01
CA GLN A 84 2.28 4.23 7.64
C GLN A 84 2.23 4.48 6.11
N PRO A 85 2.28 3.42 5.27
CA PRO A 85 2.39 3.55 3.83
C PRO A 85 1.25 4.37 3.21
N ASP A 86 0.01 4.15 3.62
CA ASP A 86 -1.16 4.82 3.04
C ASP A 86 -1.09 6.34 3.17
N HIS A 87 -0.63 6.83 4.32
CA HIS A 87 -0.49 8.26 4.54
C HIS A 87 0.70 8.82 3.74
N ILE A 88 1.85 8.17 3.85
CA ILE A 88 3.09 8.65 3.23
C ILE A 88 3.02 8.59 1.71
N LEU A 89 2.51 7.50 1.13
CA LEU A 89 2.35 7.37 -0.33
C LEU A 89 1.34 8.38 -0.88
N ARG A 90 0.25 8.64 -0.16
CA ARG A 90 -0.72 9.66 -0.55
C ARG A 90 -0.13 11.06 -0.57
N GLU A 91 0.60 11.43 0.50
CA GLU A 91 1.28 12.73 0.53
C GLU A 91 2.36 12.82 -0.55
N GLY A 92 3.02 11.70 -0.85
CA GLY A 92 3.95 11.57 -1.96
C GLY A 92 3.29 11.77 -3.33
N SER A 93 2.17 11.11 -3.59
CA SER A 93 1.42 11.30 -4.84
C SER A 93 0.91 12.74 -5.00
N ASN A 94 0.46 13.38 -3.90
CA ASN A 94 0.09 14.79 -3.93
C ASN A 94 1.30 15.72 -4.21
N ALA A 95 2.46 15.44 -3.60
CA ALA A 95 3.69 16.20 -3.85
C ALA A 95 4.18 16.00 -5.29
N LEU A 96 4.17 14.78 -5.79
CA LEU A 96 4.55 14.42 -7.16
C LEU A 96 3.63 15.11 -8.18
N ARG A 97 2.31 15.06 -7.97
CA ARG A 97 1.34 15.77 -8.82
C ARG A 97 1.64 17.28 -8.86
N THR A 98 1.86 17.89 -7.68
CA THR A 98 2.16 19.34 -7.61
C THR A 98 3.44 19.66 -8.37
N TYR A 99 4.47 18.85 -8.19
CA TYR A 99 5.75 19.02 -8.86
C TYR A 99 5.64 18.86 -10.38
N CYS A 100 4.92 17.84 -10.84
CA CYS A 100 4.65 17.65 -12.27
C CYS A 100 3.87 18.81 -12.88
N MET A 101 2.87 19.37 -12.17
CA MET A 101 2.12 20.54 -12.63
C MET A 101 2.98 21.79 -12.77
N GLU A 102 3.90 22.02 -11.84
CA GLU A 102 4.87 23.13 -11.92
C GLU A 102 5.79 22.98 -13.13
N MET A 103 6.10 21.74 -13.54
CA MET A 103 6.88 21.42 -14.74
C MET A 103 6.07 21.44 -16.05
N GLY A 104 4.77 21.78 -15.99
CA GLY A 104 3.90 21.91 -17.16
C GLY A 104 3.08 20.65 -17.52
N PHE A 105 2.99 19.66 -16.63
CA PHE A 105 2.18 18.47 -16.82
C PHE A 105 0.68 18.81 -16.83
N GLN A 106 -0.03 18.41 -17.89
CA GLN A 106 -1.44 18.72 -18.08
C GLN A 106 -2.37 17.50 -18.04
N GLN A 107 -1.88 16.34 -17.60
CA GLN A 107 -2.65 15.11 -17.65
C GLN A 107 -3.70 15.05 -16.52
N GLN A 108 -4.86 14.44 -16.79
CA GLN A 108 -5.99 14.35 -15.84
C GLN A 108 -5.81 13.25 -14.78
N SER A 109 -4.90 12.29 -15.00
CA SER A 109 -4.64 11.18 -14.06
C SER A 109 -3.60 11.57 -13.01
N ASP A 110 -3.84 11.15 -11.77
CA ASP A 110 -2.85 11.30 -10.69
C ASP A 110 -1.73 10.28 -10.87
N PRO A 111 -0.45 10.70 -10.82
CA PRO A 111 0.67 9.75 -10.89
C PRO A 111 0.78 8.95 -9.60
N PHE A 112 1.06 7.64 -9.74
CA PHE A 112 1.27 6.74 -8.62
C PHE A 112 2.74 6.67 -8.24
N ILE A 113 3.00 6.39 -6.94
CA ILE A 113 4.32 6.02 -6.45
C ILE A 113 4.35 4.52 -6.20
N ARG A 114 5.28 3.82 -6.88
CA ARG A 114 5.50 2.39 -6.78
C ARG A 114 6.82 2.14 -6.05
N VAL A 115 6.75 1.45 -4.91
CA VAL A 115 7.94 1.19 -4.08
C VAL A 115 8.33 -0.27 -4.21
N SER A 116 9.52 -0.53 -4.73
CA SER A 116 10.08 -1.87 -4.95
C SER A 116 11.31 -2.13 -4.05
N ASN A 117 11.79 -3.35 -4.04
CA ASN A 117 12.98 -3.77 -3.27
C ASN A 117 12.89 -3.47 -1.78
N LEU A 118 11.79 -3.88 -1.15
CA LEU A 118 11.60 -3.70 0.29
C LEU A 118 12.63 -4.47 1.12
N PRO A 119 12.98 -4.01 2.34
CA PRO A 119 13.94 -4.69 3.21
C PRO A 119 13.43 -6.07 3.64
N LEU A 120 14.36 -6.96 3.99
CA LEU A 120 14.04 -8.33 4.39
C LEU A 120 13.08 -8.39 5.59
N ASP A 121 13.15 -7.44 6.49
CA ASP A 121 12.28 -7.35 7.68
C ASP A 121 10.81 -7.09 7.33
N SER A 122 10.52 -6.62 6.12
CA SER A 122 9.16 -6.45 5.60
C SER A 122 8.59 -7.72 4.98
N ARG A 123 9.40 -8.77 4.78
CA ARG A 123 8.94 -10.02 4.16
C ARG A 123 8.01 -10.78 5.09
N ARG A 124 6.88 -11.20 4.55
CA ARG A 124 5.86 -12.00 5.25
C ARG A 124 5.41 -13.15 4.37
N VAL A 125 5.10 -14.26 5.00
CA VAL A 125 4.35 -15.37 4.38
C VAL A 125 2.88 -15.11 4.64
N LEU A 126 1.99 -15.30 3.66
CA LEU A 126 0.57 -14.93 3.77
C LEU A 126 -0.12 -15.48 5.02
N ARG A 127 0.18 -16.73 5.40
CA ARG A 127 -0.39 -17.37 6.61
C ARG A 127 -0.01 -16.69 7.91
N ASN A 128 1.08 -15.94 7.93
CA ASN A 128 1.60 -15.27 9.12
C ASN A 128 1.17 -13.81 9.19
N VAL A 129 0.49 -13.30 8.15
CA VAL A 129 -0.04 -11.93 8.16
C VAL A 129 -1.19 -11.85 9.16
N GLY A 130 -1.05 -10.97 10.14
CA GLY A 130 -2.02 -10.79 11.22
C GLY A 130 -2.31 -9.32 11.50
N HIS A 131 -2.99 -9.08 12.62
CA HIS A 131 -3.37 -7.72 13.04
C HIS A 131 -2.18 -6.75 13.20
N ALA A 132 -0.99 -7.28 13.52
CA ALA A 132 0.21 -6.48 13.68
C ALA A 132 0.79 -5.95 12.35
N ASP A 133 0.43 -6.59 11.24
CA ASP A 133 0.89 -6.21 9.89
C ASP A 133 -0.12 -5.29 9.18
N VAL A 134 -1.32 -5.14 9.73
CA VAL A 134 -2.36 -4.26 9.16
C VAL A 134 -1.85 -2.83 9.08
N GLN A 135 -2.09 -2.19 7.93
CA GLN A 135 -1.63 -0.83 7.59
C GLN A 135 -0.09 -0.68 7.55
N ARG A 136 0.65 -1.77 7.40
CA ARG A 136 2.11 -1.75 7.17
C ARG A 136 2.44 -2.20 5.77
N LEU A 137 3.52 -1.68 5.22
CA LEU A 137 4.01 -2.12 3.92
C LEU A 137 4.79 -3.43 4.09
N ILE A 138 4.28 -4.48 3.49
CA ILE A 138 4.87 -5.82 3.52
C ILE A 138 5.21 -6.32 2.12
N SER A 139 6.16 -7.23 2.03
CA SER A 139 6.51 -7.95 0.81
C SER A 139 6.21 -9.43 0.98
N SER A 140 5.59 -10.06 -0.02
CA SER A 140 5.31 -11.50 -0.01
C SER A 140 5.50 -12.11 -1.39
N GLU A 141 6.12 -13.28 -1.42
CA GLU A 141 6.24 -14.07 -2.63
C GLU A 141 5.01 -14.96 -2.77
N VAL A 142 4.27 -14.79 -3.86
CA VAL A 142 2.96 -15.40 -4.06
C VAL A 142 2.73 -15.81 -5.51
N ILE A 143 1.70 -16.62 -5.74
CA ILE A 143 1.20 -16.96 -7.07
C ILE A 143 -0.20 -16.37 -7.25
N ALA A 144 -0.46 -15.74 -8.39
CA ALA A 144 -1.80 -15.30 -8.74
C ALA A 144 -2.64 -16.49 -9.18
N THR A 145 -3.81 -16.69 -8.58
CA THR A 145 -4.70 -17.83 -8.92
C THR A 145 -5.89 -17.41 -9.75
N LYS A 146 -6.46 -16.25 -9.46
CA LYS A 146 -7.60 -15.70 -10.21
C LYS A 146 -7.40 -14.22 -10.48
N VAL A 147 -7.91 -13.77 -11.61
CA VAL A 147 -7.88 -12.37 -12.04
C VAL A 147 -9.31 -11.98 -12.41
N SER A 148 -9.81 -10.88 -11.83
CA SER A 148 -11.14 -10.37 -12.14
C SER A 148 -11.16 -9.47 -13.37
N GLU A 149 -12.34 -9.07 -13.79
CA GLU A 149 -12.53 -8.01 -14.76
C GLU A 149 -12.04 -6.65 -14.23
N ILE A 150 -11.61 -5.79 -15.14
CA ILE A 150 -11.23 -4.40 -14.85
C ILE A 150 -12.50 -3.59 -14.64
N LYS A 151 -12.51 -2.77 -13.58
CA LYS A 151 -13.64 -1.87 -13.28
C LYS A 151 -13.11 -0.47 -12.99
N PRO A 152 -13.60 0.57 -13.67
CA PRO A 152 -13.24 1.93 -13.33
C PRO A 152 -13.75 2.29 -11.92
N ARG A 153 -12.90 2.92 -11.12
CA ARG A 153 -13.19 3.42 -9.77
C ARG A 153 -12.91 4.92 -9.71
N ILE A 154 -13.72 5.64 -8.95
CA ILE A 154 -13.40 7.03 -8.63
C ILE A 154 -12.19 7.05 -7.70
N HIS A 155 -11.09 7.65 -8.16
CA HIS A 155 -9.90 7.87 -7.35
C HIS A 155 -10.00 9.17 -6.58
N ARG A 156 -10.43 10.22 -7.27
CA ARG A 156 -10.62 11.55 -6.70
C ARG A 156 -12.02 12.05 -7.04
N ALA A 157 -12.85 12.25 -6.01
CA ALA A 157 -14.23 12.69 -6.15
C ALA A 157 -14.34 14.20 -5.94
N VAL A 158 -15.09 14.87 -6.79
CA VAL A 158 -15.46 16.28 -6.63
C VAL A 158 -16.90 16.36 -6.19
N PHE A 159 -17.12 17.00 -5.05
CA PHE A 159 -18.45 17.24 -4.50
C PHE A 159 -18.77 18.74 -4.52
N GLN A 160 -19.94 19.08 -5.03
CA GLN A 160 -20.49 20.43 -4.97
C GLN A 160 -21.38 20.55 -3.75
N CYS A 161 -21.13 21.57 -2.93
CA CYS A 161 -21.97 21.94 -1.80
C CYS A 161 -23.17 22.78 -2.26
N SER A 162 -24.22 22.85 -1.45
CA SER A 162 -25.37 23.75 -1.68
C SER A 162 -25.00 25.24 -1.78
N CYS A 163 -23.77 25.62 -1.40
CA CYS A 163 -23.24 26.99 -1.55
C CYS A 163 -22.38 27.15 -2.83
N ASP A 164 -22.48 26.22 -3.77
CA ASP A 164 -21.71 26.14 -5.03
C ASP A 164 -20.19 25.93 -4.88
N TYR A 165 -19.69 25.81 -3.66
CA TYR A 165 -18.27 25.48 -3.44
C TYR A 165 -17.97 24.02 -3.75
N GLU A 166 -16.92 23.78 -4.52
CA GLU A 166 -16.46 22.45 -4.88
C GLU A 166 -15.37 21.97 -3.92
N THR A 167 -15.53 20.76 -3.39
CA THR A 167 -14.57 20.11 -2.51
C THR A 167 -14.08 18.83 -3.16
N GLU A 168 -12.78 18.68 -3.31
CA GLU A 168 -12.13 17.50 -3.87
C GLU A 168 -11.65 16.57 -2.75
N ILE A 169 -11.96 15.27 -2.85
CA ILE A 169 -11.58 14.25 -1.87
C ILE A 169 -11.04 13.02 -2.58
N MET A 170 -9.85 12.59 -2.18
CA MET A 170 -9.28 11.30 -2.58
C MET A 170 -10.03 10.17 -1.87
N GLN A 171 -10.54 9.22 -2.64
CA GLN A 171 -11.29 8.07 -2.16
C GLN A 171 -10.34 6.98 -1.65
N ARG A 172 -10.48 6.59 -0.38
CA ARG A 172 -9.64 5.58 0.26
C ARG A 172 -10.28 4.21 0.26
N ASP A 173 -11.61 4.19 0.51
CA ASP A 173 -12.36 2.95 0.56
C ASP A 173 -12.67 2.48 -0.86
N HIS A 174 -12.48 1.17 -1.11
CA HIS A 174 -12.81 0.54 -2.38
C HIS A 174 -14.28 0.11 -2.48
N THR A 175 -15.02 0.22 -1.40
CA THR A 175 -16.40 -0.27 -1.28
C THR A 175 -17.42 0.83 -1.05
N GLU A 176 -17.04 1.92 -0.36
CA GLU A 176 -17.94 3.02 -0.01
C GLU A 176 -17.38 4.35 -0.53
N LEU A 177 -18.28 5.21 -1.05
CA LEU A 177 -17.92 6.55 -1.48
C LEU A 177 -17.82 7.46 -0.25
N GLU A 178 -16.63 8.01 -0.02
CA GLU A 178 -16.38 8.97 1.07
C GLU A 178 -16.85 10.37 0.63
N GLU A 179 -17.74 10.98 1.43
CA GLU A 179 -18.20 12.36 1.24
C GLU A 179 -17.49 13.33 2.19
N PRO A 180 -17.38 14.63 1.83
CA PRO A 180 -16.80 15.64 2.71
C PRO A 180 -17.52 15.71 4.07
N LEU A 181 -16.77 15.81 5.15
CA LEU A 181 -17.33 16.03 6.49
C LEU A 181 -17.76 17.49 6.71
N GLN A 182 -17.09 18.41 6.01
CA GLN A 182 -17.30 19.86 6.12
C GLN A 182 -17.04 20.52 4.77
N CYS A 183 -17.81 21.55 4.45
CA CYS A 183 -17.60 22.37 3.24
C CYS A 183 -16.44 23.35 3.47
N GLY A 184 -15.50 23.41 2.52
CA GLY A 184 -14.38 24.35 2.57
C GLY A 184 -14.81 25.83 2.34
N GLY A 185 -15.97 26.07 1.70
CA GLY A 185 -16.47 27.41 1.41
C GLY A 185 -17.33 28.00 2.53
N CYS A 186 -18.44 27.33 2.87
CA CYS A 186 -19.35 27.84 3.90
C CYS A 186 -19.06 27.35 5.32
N GLY A 187 -18.12 26.40 5.49
CA GLY A 187 -17.75 25.87 6.81
C GLY A 187 -18.80 24.96 7.45
N GLU A 188 -19.93 24.70 6.79
CA GLU A 188 -20.99 23.87 7.33
C GLU A 188 -20.65 22.37 7.22
N ARG A 189 -21.14 21.59 8.22
CA ARG A 189 -20.89 20.14 8.28
C ARG A 189 -21.90 19.34 7.48
N LYS A 190 -21.48 18.14 7.04
CA LYS A 190 -22.37 17.11 6.50
C LYS A 190 -23.57 16.91 7.42
N GLY A 191 -24.79 16.94 6.84
CA GLY A 191 -26.07 16.88 7.57
C GLY A 191 -26.79 18.22 7.65
N ARG A 192 -26.06 19.37 7.63
CA ARG A 192 -26.68 20.71 7.45
C ARG A 192 -26.68 21.13 5.99
N VAL A 193 -25.70 20.69 5.23
CA VAL A 193 -25.63 20.93 3.78
C VAL A 193 -25.61 19.60 3.04
N LYS A 194 -26.09 19.64 1.79
CA LYS A 194 -26.08 18.51 0.87
C LYS A 194 -24.86 18.61 -0.04
N PHE A 195 -24.12 17.52 -0.16
CA PHE A 195 -23.05 17.36 -1.15
C PHE A 195 -23.58 16.58 -2.35
N THR A 196 -23.33 17.07 -3.55
CA THR A 196 -23.69 16.41 -4.80
C THR A 196 -22.42 16.03 -5.55
N LEU A 197 -22.30 14.78 -5.96
CA LEU A 197 -21.14 14.30 -6.73
C LEU A 197 -21.19 14.86 -8.15
N VAL A 198 -20.12 15.54 -8.56
CA VAL A 198 -19.94 16.09 -9.93
C VAL A 198 -19.09 15.10 -10.72
N LYS A 199 -19.75 14.13 -11.36
CA LYS A 199 -19.10 13.00 -12.02
C LYS A 199 -18.11 13.41 -13.11
N GLU A 200 -18.40 14.47 -13.83
CA GLU A 200 -17.62 15.00 -14.96
C GLU A 200 -16.25 15.55 -14.51
N LYS A 201 -16.13 15.92 -13.24
CA LYS A 201 -14.91 16.45 -12.64
C LYS A 201 -14.14 15.43 -11.82
N CYS A 202 -14.70 14.23 -11.66
CA CYS A 202 -14.03 13.16 -10.91
C CYS A 202 -12.90 12.53 -11.73
N SER A 203 -11.80 12.23 -11.07
CA SER A 203 -10.72 11.41 -11.64
C SER A 203 -11.04 9.93 -11.44
N LEU A 204 -10.92 9.15 -12.51
CA LEU A 204 -11.14 7.70 -12.51
C LEU A 204 -9.81 6.98 -12.61
N VAL A 205 -9.75 5.78 -12.02
CA VAL A 205 -8.63 4.85 -12.13
C VAL A 205 -9.16 3.45 -12.39
N ASP A 206 -8.45 2.71 -13.22
CA ASP A 206 -8.76 1.29 -13.42
C ASP A 206 -8.42 0.51 -12.15
N ASN A 207 -9.34 -0.37 -11.77
CA ASN A 207 -9.24 -1.22 -10.59
C ASN A 207 -9.48 -2.67 -11.00
N GLN A 208 -8.65 -3.57 -10.48
CA GLN A 208 -8.75 -5.00 -10.73
C GLN A 208 -8.48 -5.77 -9.44
N LYS A 209 -9.25 -6.83 -9.21
CA LYS A 209 -9.06 -7.72 -8.07
C LYS A 209 -8.38 -9.00 -8.53
N ILE A 210 -7.36 -9.43 -7.81
CA ILE A 210 -6.71 -10.71 -8.02
C ILE A 210 -6.76 -11.53 -6.73
N GLU A 211 -6.88 -12.83 -6.86
CA GLU A 211 -6.68 -13.77 -5.76
C GLU A 211 -5.25 -14.29 -5.82
N ILE A 212 -4.53 -14.15 -4.73
CA ILE A 212 -3.16 -14.64 -4.57
C ILE A 212 -3.13 -15.81 -3.58
N GLN A 213 -2.14 -16.65 -3.72
CA GLN A 213 -1.93 -17.82 -2.88
C GLN A 213 -0.45 -17.99 -2.57
N GLU A 214 -0.15 -18.60 -1.42
CA GLU A 214 1.22 -19.03 -1.11
C GLU A 214 1.74 -20.02 -2.15
N ILE A 215 3.03 -19.91 -2.44
CA ILE A 215 3.71 -20.80 -3.36
C ILE A 215 3.67 -22.23 -2.77
N PRO A 216 3.06 -23.21 -3.47
CA PRO A 216 2.84 -24.55 -2.91
C PRO A 216 4.09 -25.26 -2.41
N GLU A 217 5.24 -25.04 -3.07
CA GLU A 217 6.52 -25.65 -2.71
C GLU A 217 7.07 -25.15 -1.37
N ARG A 218 6.57 -24.01 -0.87
CA ARG A 218 6.98 -23.42 0.42
C ARG A 218 6.01 -23.71 1.54
N VAL A 219 4.90 -24.37 1.23
CA VAL A 219 3.89 -24.74 2.22
C VAL A 219 4.36 -26.00 2.99
N PRO A 220 4.32 -25.99 4.33
CA PRO A 220 4.64 -27.16 5.13
C PRO A 220 3.77 -28.38 4.75
N SER A 221 4.36 -29.58 4.77
CA SER A 221 3.64 -30.82 4.45
C SER A 221 2.36 -30.97 5.27
N GLY A 222 1.22 -31.21 4.59
CA GLY A 222 -0.09 -31.38 5.20
C GLY A 222 -0.84 -30.10 5.52
N ALA A 223 -0.26 -28.91 5.29
CA ALA A 223 -0.96 -27.65 5.43
C ALA A 223 -1.60 -27.22 4.09
N GLN A 224 -2.73 -26.52 4.18
CA GLN A 224 -3.31 -25.85 3.02
C GLN A 224 -2.59 -24.52 2.77
N PRO A 225 -2.34 -24.14 1.49
CA PRO A 225 -1.82 -22.80 1.17
C PRO A 225 -2.83 -21.73 1.58
N SER A 226 -2.37 -20.67 2.21
CA SER A 226 -3.18 -19.50 2.50
C SER A 226 -3.40 -18.69 1.23
N SER A 227 -4.59 -18.11 1.08
CA SER A 227 -4.96 -17.24 -0.03
C SER A 227 -5.40 -15.87 0.48
N GLY A 228 -5.38 -14.89 -0.39
CA GLY A 228 -5.82 -13.54 -0.08
C GLY A 228 -6.30 -12.78 -1.32
N MET A 229 -7.13 -11.77 -1.10
CA MET A 229 -7.62 -10.88 -2.14
C MET A 229 -6.73 -9.64 -2.21
N VAL A 230 -6.24 -9.33 -3.40
CA VAL A 230 -5.41 -8.13 -3.66
C VAL A 230 -6.12 -7.22 -4.64
N ILE A 231 -6.02 -5.92 -4.40
CA ILE A 231 -6.54 -4.86 -5.27
C ILE A 231 -5.36 -4.24 -6.02
N LEU A 232 -5.48 -4.20 -7.34
CA LEU A 232 -4.56 -3.54 -8.27
C LEU A 232 -5.20 -2.25 -8.77
N GLU A 233 -4.42 -1.18 -8.88
CA GLU A 233 -4.89 0.10 -9.41
C GLU A 233 -3.91 0.70 -10.42
N GLY A 234 -4.47 1.40 -11.40
CA GLY A 234 -3.73 2.15 -12.41
C GLY A 234 -2.85 1.26 -13.29
N ASP A 235 -1.57 1.57 -13.34
CA ASP A 235 -0.57 0.87 -14.14
C ASP A 235 -0.35 -0.61 -13.79
N LEU A 236 -0.77 -1.04 -12.59
CA LEU A 236 -0.65 -2.44 -12.15
C LEU A 236 -1.73 -3.35 -12.74
N VAL A 237 -2.80 -2.76 -13.28
CA VAL A 237 -3.92 -3.51 -13.85
C VAL A 237 -3.48 -4.26 -15.11
N ASN A 238 -3.98 -5.48 -15.27
CA ASN A 238 -3.71 -6.35 -16.42
C ASN A 238 -2.23 -6.77 -16.61
N ARG A 239 -1.38 -6.61 -15.58
CA ARG A 239 0.02 -7.06 -15.65
C ARG A 239 0.23 -8.50 -15.19
N VAL A 240 -0.76 -9.10 -14.54
CA VAL A 240 -0.66 -10.43 -13.95
C VAL A 240 -1.64 -11.39 -14.60
N LEU A 241 -1.15 -12.55 -15.00
CA LEU A 241 -1.98 -13.65 -15.49
C LEU A 241 -2.13 -14.73 -14.40
N PRO A 242 -3.22 -15.50 -14.39
CA PRO A 242 -3.34 -16.66 -13.51
C PRO A 242 -2.15 -17.62 -13.69
N GLY A 243 -1.56 -18.07 -12.58
CA GLY A 243 -0.36 -18.90 -12.57
C GLY A 243 0.97 -18.15 -12.49
N THR A 244 0.96 -16.80 -12.61
CA THR A 244 2.19 -16.01 -12.52
C THR A 244 2.68 -15.92 -11.07
N ARG A 245 3.98 -16.14 -10.87
CA ARG A 245 4.67 -15.90 -9.60
C ARG A 245 5.11 -14.45 -9.53
N ILE A 246 4.81 -13.79 -8.41
CA ILE A 246 5.12 -12.39 -8.18
C ILE A 246 5.67 -12.17 -6.78
N ILE A 247 6.55 -11.19 -6.65
CA ILE A 247 6.86 -10.57 -5.37
C ILE A 247 5.89 -9.39 -5.24
N ALA A 248 4.94 -9.52 -4.32
CA ALA A 248 3.89 -8.54 -4.08
C ALA A 248 4.29 -7.64 -2.92
N ASN A 249 4.52 -6.36 -3.19
CA ASN A 249 4.69 -5.33 -2.18
C ASN A 249 3.33 -4.68 -1.94
N MET A 250 2.75 -4.90 -0.76
CA MET A 250 1.35 -4.63 -0.50
C MET A 250 1.08 -4.18 0.93
N VAL A 251 -0.06 -3.52 1.13
CA VAL A 251 -0.53 -3.07 2.44
C VAL A 251 -1.77 -3.86 2.83
N PRO A 252 -1.72 -4.68 3.89
CA PRO A 252 -2.90 -5.35 4.43
C PRO A 252 -3.89 -4.33 5.00
N GLN A 253 -5.14 -4.45 4.60
CA GLN A 253 -6.26 -3.64 5.04
C GLN A 253 -7.33 -4.52 5.67
N MET A 254 -8.13 -3.95 6.56
CA MET A 254 -9.26 -4.66 7.18
C MET A 254 -10.58 -4.13 6.65
N HIS A 255 -11.44 -5.04 6.24
CA HIS A 255 -12.83 -4.73 5.93
C HIS A 255 -13.75 -5.45 6.92
N SER A 256 -14.76 -4.74 7.45
CA SER A 256 -15.71 -5.36 8.36
C SER A 256 -16.62 -6.33 7.60
N GLU A 257 -16.64 -7.58 8.03
CA GLU A 257 -17.59 -8.56 7.51
C GLU A 257 -19.02 -8.12 7.88
N ARG A 258 -19.87 -7.93 6.86
CA ARG A 258 -21.29 -7.60 7.07
C ARG A 258 -22.14 -8.83 6.85
N LYS A 259 -22.80 -9.32 7.89
CA LYS A 259 -23.88 -10.32 7.78
C LYS A 259 -25.24 -9.62 7.80
N GLY A 260 -25.73 -9.22 6.61
CA GLY A 260 -26.95 -8.42 6.47
C GLY A 260 -26.77 -7.02 7.07
N THR A 261 -27.69 -6.57 7.92
CA THR A 261 -27.64 -5.27 8.60
C THR A 261 -26.82 -5.26 9.89
N ARG A 262 -26.35 -6.41 10.36
CA ARG A 262 -25.58 -6.52 11.62
C ARG A 262 -24.09 -6.39 11.36
N LYS A 263 -23.43 -5.53 12.14
CA LYS A 263 -21.98 -5.42 12.19
C LYS A 263 -21.42 -6.59 13.00
N THR A 264 -20.47 -7.33 12.47
CA THR A 264 -19.75 -8.38 13.18
C THR A 264 -18.43 -7.82 13.74
N PRO A 265 -17.87 -8.38 14.83
CA PRO A 265 -16.55 -8.01 15.31
C PRO A 265 -15.42 -8.68 14.50
N LEU A 266 -15.73 -9.43 13.46
CA LEU A 266 -14.78 -10.10 12.60
C LEU A 266 -14.46 -9.22 11.41
N PHE A 267 -13.19 -9.23 11.01
CA PHE A 267 -12.67 -8.50 9.87
C PHE A 267 -11.99 -9.47 8.91
N GLU A 268 -12.21 -9.23 7.63
CA GLU A 268 -11.45 -9.87 6.56
C GLU A 268 -10.26 -8.99 6.19
N ILE A 269 -9.12 -9.65 5.95
CA ILE A 269 -7.92 -8.96 5.45
C ILE A 269 -7.92 -9.04 3.93
N PHE A 270 -7.80 -7.90 3.29
CA PHE A 270 -7.47 -7.76 1.88
C PHE A 270 -6.21 -6.91 1.74
N TYR A 271 -5.63 -6.89 0.55
CA TYR A 271 -4.36 -6.23 0.33
C TYR A 271 -4.48 -5.18 -0.77
N ASN A 272 -3.91 -4.00 -0.54
CA ASN A 272 -3.72 -2.99 -1.58
C ASN A 272 -2.31 -3.16 -2.15
N MET A 273 -2.19 -3.41 -3.46
CA MET A 273 -0.90 -3.54 -4.13
C MET A 273 -0.25 -2.17 -4.27
N VAL A 274 0.98 -2.07 -3.79
CA VAL A 274 1.82 -0.87 -4.00
C VAL A 274 2.69 -1.04 -5.23
N SER A 275 3.37 -2.19 -5.32
CA SER A 275 4.17 -2.57 -6.49
C SER A 275 4.26 -4.08 -6.61
N MET A 276 4.65 -4.58 -7.76
CA MET A 276 4.90 -6.00 -7.97
C MET A 276 6.10 -6.21 -8.87
N GLU A 277 6.84 -7.26 -8.57
CA GLU A 277 7.95 -7.73 -9.38
C GLU A 277 7.58 -9.13 -9.86
N THR A 278 7.62 -9.36 -11.16
CA THR A 278 7.42 -10.71 -11.73
C THR A 278 8.76 -11.42 -11.75
N GLU A 279 8.81 -12.65 -11.24
CA GLU A 279 9.92 -13.56 -11.58
C GLU A 279 9.80 -13.87 -13.08
N THR A 280 10.44 -13.07 -13.89
CA THR A 280 10.69 -13.43 -15.29
C THR A 280 11.78 -14.51 -15.31
N GLU A 281 11.36 -15.79 -15.18
CA GLU A 281 12.14 -16.81 -15.85
C GLU A 281 12.08 -16.46 -17.34
N PRO A 282 13.23 -16.27 -18.01
CA PRO A 282 13.20 -16.09 -19.45
C PRO A 282 12.51 -17.34 -20.00
N PHE A 283 11.33 -17.16 -20.60
CA PHE A 283 10.68 -18.18 -21.41
C PHE A 283 11.68 -18.49 -22.51
N THR A 284 12.51 -19.48 -22.31
CA THR A 284 13.20 -20.16 -23.40
C THR A 284 12.07 -20.79 -24.22
N ALA A 285 11.72 -20.13 -25.32
CA ALA A 285 10.80 -20.69 -26.30
C ALA A 285 11.35 -22.05 -26.68
N VAL A 286 10.77 -23.11 -26.13
CA VAL A 286 11.06 -24.47 -26.55
C VAL A 286 10.49 -24.55 -27.94
N SER A 287 11.37 -24.38 -28.96
CA SER A 287 11.06 -24.64 -30.34
C SER A 287 10.70 -26.11 -30.42
N TYR A 288 9.42 -26.41 -30.48
CA TYR A 288 8.95 -27.74 -30.87
C TYR A 288 9.32 -27.94 -32.33
N THR A 289 10.50 -28.49 -32.60
CA THR A 289 10.80 -29.08 -33.89
C THR A 289 9.85 -30.26 -34.07
N HIS A 290 8.89 -30.10 -34.95
CA HIS A 290 8.04 -31.17 -35.42
C HIS A 290 8.93 -32.34 -35.86
N LEU A 291 8.91 -33.44 -35.10
CA LEU A 291 9.34 -34.73 -35.56
C LEU A 291 8.38 -35.14 -36.68
N ARG A 292 8.84 -34.95 -37.93
CA ARG A 292 8.19 -35.49 -39.13
C ARG A 292 8.19 -37.01 -39.00
N ALA A 293 7.02 -37.61 -38.85
CA ALA A 293 6.86 -39.05 -38.94
C ALA A 293 7.37 -39.51 -40.30
N HIS A 294 8.36 -40.38 -40.34
CA HIS A 294 8.77 -41.10 -41.52
C HIS A 294 7.64 -42.09 -41.84
N GLU A 295 6.96 -41.83 -42.93
CA GLU A 295 6.10 -42.81 -43.61
C GLU A 295 6.96 -43.99 -44.05
N THR A 296 6.80 -45.14 -43.42
CA THR A 296 7.31 -46.42 -43.94
C THR A 296 6.35 -46.89 -44.99
N THR A 297 6.80 -46.84 -46.25
CA THR A 297 6.15 -47.51 -47.39
C THR A 297 6.22 -49.02 -47.20
N PRO A 298 5.12 -49.80 -47.32
CA PRO A 298 5.17 -51.26 -47.36
C PRO A 298 5.51 -51.72 -48.78
N HIS A 299 6.42 -52.68 -48.86
CA HIS A 299 6.59 -53.56 -50.05
C HIS A 299 5.67 -54.74 -49.94
#